data_547033c2d2f42aa34daf0612f31cc403
#
_entry.id   547033c2d2f42aa34daf0612f31cc403
#
_cell.length_a   1.000
_cell.length_b   1.000
_cell.length_c   1.000
_cell.angle_alpha   90.00
_cell.angle_beta   90.00
_cell.angle_gamma   90.00
#
_symmetry.space_group_name_H-M   'P 1'
#
loop_
_entity.id
_entity.type
_entity.pdbx_description
1 polymer ?
#
loop_
_entity_poly.entity_id
_entity_poly.type
_entity_poly.pdbx_seq_one_letter_code
_entity_poly.pdbx_strand_id
1 'polypeptide(L)'
;LYNGVLSGVSLDGRRYFYANHLTVYPEASRSAAGHIAAGRQEWFGCACCPPNIARLIAGVGHYAYSTSSDALYVHLYIAGSAECELAGTRVAIRQQTDYPWQEKVRIAVEPESEARFAVALRVPGWCQGARLRVNGKPVRLAGCTRKGYAVVRRAWAKGDTIDLTLPMPVERVEANPRVRMDCGKVALQRGPIVY
;
A
#
# COMPACT_ATOMS: atom_id res chain seq x y z
N LEU A 1 -6.51 2.44 -2.24
CA LEU A 1 -6.27 1.09 -2.73
C LEU A 1 -6.77 0.05 -1.72
N TYR A 2 -6.26 0.02 -0.47
CA TYR A 2 -6.51 -1.08 0.48
C TYR A 2 -7.97 -1.17 0.93
N ASN A 3 -8.56 -0.08 1.43
CA ASN A 3 -9.93 -0.09 1.96
C ASN A 3 -11.02 0.16 0.90
N GLY A 4 -10.65 0.55 -0.32
CA GLY A 4 -11.60 0.74 -1.41
C GLY A 4 -11.63 -0.41 -2.40
N VAL A 5 -10.47 -0.89 -2.81
CA VAL A 5 -10.36 -1.93 -3.85
C VAL A 5 -10.08 -3.29 -3.23
N LEU A 6 -8.98 -3.42 -2.48
CA LEU A 6 -8.58 -4.72 -1.93
C LEU A 6 -9.64 -5.30 -0.99
N SER A 7 -10.17 -4.49 -0.07
CA SER A 7 -11.24 -4.95 0.84
C SER A 7 -12.58 -5.16 0.13
N GLY A 8 -12.79 -4.53 -1.02
CA GLY A 8 -14.00 -4.69 -1.83
C GLY A 8 -14.05 -5.99 -2.62
N VAL A 9 -12.91 -6.60 -2.93
CA VAL A 9 -12.81 -7.83 -3.73
C VAL A 9 -12.75 -9.04 -2.80
N SER A 10 -13.40 -10.16 -3.18
CA SER A 10 -13.27 -11.44 -2.46
C SER A 10 -11.86 -12.02 -2.61
N LEU A 11 -11.44 -12.89 -1.67
CA LEU A 11 -10.11 -13.49 -1.69
C LEU A 11 -9.84 -14.32 -2.96
N ASP A 12 -10.88 -14.90 -3.55
CA ASP A 12 -10.79 -15.65 -4.82
C ASP A 12 -10.83 -14.74 -6.07
N GLY A 13 -11.00 -13.42 -5.87
CA GLY A 13 -11.06 -12.43 -6.96
C GLY A 13 -12.34 -12.43 -7.79
N ARG A 14 -13.35 -13.26 -7.45
CA ARG A 14 -14.54 -13.48 -8.29
C ARG A 14 -15.72 -12.59 -7.97
N ARG A 15 -15.75 -12.03 -6.76
CA ARG A 15 -16.85 -11.22 -6.25
C ARG A 15 -16.34 -9.90 -5.70
N TYR A 16 -17.17 -8.89 -5.76
CA TYR A 16 -16.80 -7.56 -5.28
C TYR A 16 -18.02 -6.79 -4.79
N PHE A 17 -17.77 -5.72 -4.04
CA PHE A 17 -18.77 -4.74 -3.68
C PHE A 17 -18.84 -3.62 -4.73
N TYR A 18 -20.04 -3.17 -5.05
CA TYR A 18 -20.24 -1.95 -5.80
C TYR A 18 -19.97 -0.72 -4.93
N ALA A 19 -20.44 -0.77 -3.70
CA ALA A 19 -20.15 0.22 -2.65
C ALA A 19 -19.59 -0.50 -1.43
N ASN A 20 -18.44 -0.05 -0.91
CA ASN A 20 -17.84 -0.62 0.29
C ASN A 20 -18.48 -0.02 1.53
N HIS A 21 -19.33 -0.79 2.18
CA HIS A 21 -19.95 -0.40 3.43
C HIS A 21 -19.00 -0.67 4.60
N LEU A 22 -18.80 0.31 5.46
CA LEU A 22 -18.11 0.11 6.75
C LEU A 22 -19.05 -0.57 7.78
N THR A 23 -20.37 -0.37 7.61
CA THR A 23 -21.37 -1.01 8.46
C THR A 23 -22.47 -1.58 7.56
N VAL A 24 -22.85 -2.83 7.77
CA VAL A 24 -23.95 -3.48 7.06
C VAL A 24 -25.08 -3.75 8.05
N TYR A 25 -26.24 -3.18 7.79
CA TYR A 25 -27.47 -3.48 8.52
C TYR A 25 -28.32 -4.44 7.65
N PRO A 26 -28.66 -5.63 8.14
CA PRO A 26 -29.44 -6.62 7.36
C PRO A 26 -30.78 -6.07 6.84
N GLU A 27 -31.41 -5.19 7.61
CA GLU A 27 -32.68 -4.56 7.24
C GLU A 27 -32.52 -3.59 6.06
N ALA A 28 -31.45 -2.81 6.04
CA ALA A 28 -31.18 -1.85 4.97
C ALA A 28 -30.86 -2.56 3.64
N SER A 29 -30.26 -3.73 3.68
CA SER A 29 -29.91 -4.49 2.48
C SER A 29 -31.10 -5.06 1.74
N ARG A 30 -32.25 -5.24 2.42
CA ARG A 30 -33.50 -5.75 1.82
C ARG A 30 -34.24 -4.70 0.98
N SER A 31 -34.00 -3.43 1.24
CA SER A 31 -34.69 -2.31 0.55
C SER A 31 -33.86 -1.66 -0.54
N ALA A 32 -32.58 -2.00 -0.66
CA ALA A 32 -31.67 -1.36 -1.59
C ALA A 32 -31.77 -2.00 -2.97
N ALA A 33 -32.45 -1.30 -3.89
CA ALA A 33 -32.44 -1.68 -5.31
C ALA A 33 -31.03 -1.51 -5.91
N GLY A 34 -30.52 -2.57 -6.50
CA GLY A 34 -29.48 -2.53 -7.52
C GLY A 34 -28.02 -2.55 -7.03
N HIS A 35 -27.49 -1.48 -6.47
CA HIS A 35 -26.04 -1.36 -6.29
C HIS A 35 -25.56 -1.58 -4.84
N ILE A 36 -26.47 -1.52 -3.90
CA ILE A 36 -26.17 -1.67 -2.47
C ILE A 36 -26.54 -3.09 -2.06
N ALA A 37 -25.57 -3.99 -2.10
CA ALA A 37 -25.74 -5.36 -1.65
C ALA A 37 -24.98 -5.58 -0.34
N ALA A 38 -25.56 -6.34 0.60
CA ALA A 38 -24.92 -6.71 1.87
C ALA A 38 -23.72 -7.65 1.69
N GLY A 39 -23.66 -8.34 0.57
CA GLY A 39 -22.58 -9.26 0.21
C GLY A 39 -21.96 -8.94 -1.14
N ARG A 40 -20.74 -9.40 -1.35
CA ARG A 40 -20.05 -9.29 -2.63
C ARG A 40 -20.81 -10.09 -3.70
N GLN A 41 -20.93 -9.49 -4.88
CA GLN A 41 -21.62 -10.07 -6.04
C GLN A 41 -20.63 -10.39 -7.15
N GLU A 42 -20.97 -11.37 -8.00
CA GLU A 42 -20.17 -11.69 -9.19
C GLU A 42 -20.37 -10.61 -10.27
N TRP A 43 -21.52 -10.00 -10.31
CA TRP A 43 -21.86 -8.95 -11.26
C TRP A 43 -22.93 -8.00 -10.70
N PHE A 44 -22.97 -6.81 -11.23
CA PHE A 44 -24.02 -5.80 -11.00
C PHE A 44 -24.62 -5.39 -12.34
N GLY A 45 -25.88 -4.97 -12.35
CA GLY A 45 -26.59 -4.52 -13.56
C GLY A 45 -25.98 -3.28 -14.24
N CYS A 46 -25.02 -2.62 -13.59
CA CYS A 46 -24.26 -1.50 -14.13
C CYS A 46 -22.77 -1.86 -14.23
N ALA A 47 -22.18 -1.68 -15.40
CA ALA A 47 -20.80 -2.07 -15.71
C ALA A 47 -19.78 -0.95 -15.48
N CYS A 48 -20.05 0.10 -14.70
CA CYS A 48 -19.10 1.21 -14.51
C CYS A 48 -17.99 0.89 -13.51
N CYS A 49 -18.28 0.27 -12.37
CA CYS A 49 -17.31 0.02 -11.30
C CYS A 49 -16.40 -1.18 -11.58
N PRO A 50 -16.87 -2.35 -12.05
CA PRO A 50 -16.02 -3.49 -12.35
C PRO A 50 -14.91 -3.18 -13.35
N PRO A 51 -15.17 -2.53 -14.49
CA PRO A 51 -14.13 -2.16 -15.44
C PRO A 51 -13.11 -1.18 -14.86
N ASN A 52 -13.53 -0.28 -13.95
CA ASN A 52 -12.62 0.64 -13.28
C ASN A 52 -11.70 -0.08 -12.29
N ILE A 53 -12.22 -1.07 -11.56
CA ILE A 53 -11.38 -1.91 -10.68
C ILE A 53 -10.40 -2.72 -11.52
N ALA A 54 -10.84 -3.36 -12.61
CA ALA A 54 -9.98 -4.11 -13.51
C ALA A 54 -8.88 -3.22 -14.10
N ARG A 55 -9.23 -2.01 -14.54
CA ARG A 55 -8.26 -1.02 -15.05
C ARG A 55 -7.23 -0.63 -14.00
N LEU A 56 -7.68 -0.38 -12.75
CA LEU A 56 -6.76 -0.04 -11.65
C LEU A 56 -5.82 -1.20 -11.35
N ILE A 57 -6.33 -2.43 -11.26
CA ILE A 57 -5.52 -3.62 -10.99
C ILE A 57 -4.49 -3.83 -12.11
N ALA A 58 -4.90 -3.74 -13.38
CA ALA A 58 -4.01 -3.86 -14.52
C ALA A 58 -2.95 -2.76 -14.57
N GLY A 59 -3.26 -1.56 -14.08
CA GLY A 59 -2.37 -0.41 -14.08
C GLY A 59 -1.65 -0.16 -12.74
N VAL A 60 -1.82 -0.99 -11.71
CA VAL A 60 -1.31 -0.70 -10.35
C VAL A 60 0.21 -0.55 -10.32
N GLY A 61 0.93 -1.25 -11.19
CA GLY A 61 2.39 -1.14 -11.31
C GLY A 61 2.87 0.28 -11.62
N HIS A 62 2.10 1.07 -12.39
CA HIS A 62 2.44 2.46 -12.69
C HIS A 62 2.38 3.40 -11.47
N TYR A 63 1.73 2.96 -10.40
CA TYR A 63 1.64 3.72 -9.14
C TYR A 63 2.62 3.23 -8.08
N ALA A 64 3.33 2.13 -8.33
CA ALA A 64 4.23 1.54 -7.34
C ALA A 64 5.53 2.34 -7.19
N TYR A 65 6.01 2.92 -8.27
CA TYR A 65 7.27 3.64 -8.31
C TYR A 65 7.17 4.95 -9.08
N SER A 66 8.08 5.87 -8.78
CA SER A 66 8.42 7.00 -9.64
C SER A 66 9.90 7.33 -9.51
N THR A 67 10.45 8.04 -10.49
CA THR A 67 11.84 8.47 -10.50
C THR A 67 11.95 9.99 -10.65
N SER A 68 13.03 10.54 -10.13
CA SER A 68 13.54 11.84 -10.51
C SER A 68 14.94 11.66 -11.14
N SER A 69 15.65 12.71 -11.44
CA SER A 69 17.01 12.63 -12.00
C SER A 69 18.00 11.81 -11.14
N ASP A 70 17.78 11.77 -9.82
CA ASP A 70 18.73 11.21 -8.85
C ASP A 70 18.06 10.43 -7.70
N ALA A 71 16.79 10.10 -7.83
CA ALA A 71 16.04 9.36 -6.80
C ALA A 71 14.99 8.43 -7.37
N LEU A 72 14.86 7.26 -6.76
CA LEU A 72 13.76 6.32 -6.91
C LEU A 72 12.83 6.43 -5.72
N TYR A 73 11.54 6.57 -5.97
CA TYR A 73 10.49 6.58 -4.95
C TYR A 73 9.70 5.28 -5.01
N VAL A 74 9.57 4.62 -3.86
CA VAL A 74 8.72 3.44 -3.67
C VAL A 74 7.45 3.88 -2.94
N HIS A 75 6.33 3.90 -3.67
CA HIS A 75 5.03 4.40 -3.17
C HIS A 75 4.17 3.28 -2.61
N LEU A 76 4.21 2.11 -3.26
CA LEU A 76 3.43 0.94 -2.87
C LEU A 76 4.37 -0.25 -2.64
N TYR A 77 4.08 -0.98 -1.57
CA TYR A 77 4.77 -2.23 -1.27
C TYR A 77 3.98 -3.39 -1.87
N ILE A 78 4.49 -3.89 -3.00
CA ILE A 78 3.91 -4.97 -3.79
C ILE A 78 5.07 -5.88 -4.21
N ALA A 79 4.95 -7.17 -3.94
CA ALA A 79 5.95 -8.14 -4.39
C ALA A 79 6.09 -8.10 -5.92
N GLY A 80 7.32 -8.03 -6.40
CA GLY A 80 7.60 -7.92 -7.83
C GLY A 80 8.93 -7.24 -8.11
N SER A 81 9.17 -6.95 -9.39
CA SER A 81 10.37 -6.27 -9.86
C SER A 81 10.03 -5.13 -10.81
N ALA A 82 10.91 -4.13 -10.84
CA ALA A 82 10.86 -3.01 -11.78
C ALA A 82 12.27 -2.64 -12.22
N GLU A 83 12.39 -1.98 -13.35
CA GLU A 83 13.65 -1.47 -13.89
C GLU A 83 13.49 -0.01 -14.26
N CYS A 84 14.52 0.77 -14.06
CA CYS A 84 14.57 2.19 -14.43
C CYS A 84 15.98 2.64 -14.75
N GLU A 85 16.09 3.74 -15.47
CA GLU A 85 17.36 4.47 -15.64
C GLU A 85 17.49 5.50 -14.53
N LEU A 86 18.61 5.49 -13.82
CA LEU A 86 18.85 6.39 -12.70
C LEU A 86 20.34 6.67 -12.52
N ALA A 87 20.72 7.92 -12.38
CA ALA A 87 22.10 8.34 -12.23
C ALA A 87 23.05 7.78 -13.34
N GLY A 88 22.54 7.64 -14.56
CA GLY A 88 23.31 7.19 -15.73
C GLY A 88 23.53 5.67 -15.78
N THR A 89 22.82 4.88 -14.98
CA THR A 89 22.89 3.42 -15.01
C THR A 89 21.49 2.80 -14.97
N ARG A 90 21.34 1.61 -15.52
CA ARG A 90 20.14 0.79 -15.34
C ARG A 90 20.11 0.24 -13.93
N VAL A 91 18.97 0.34 -13.28
CA VAL A 91 18.76 -0.13 -11.90
C VAL A 91 17.57 -1.06 -11.89
N ALA A 92 17.77 -2.30 -11.49
CA ALA A 92 16.70 -3.23 -11.19
C ALA A 92 16.37 -3.16 -9.69
N ILE A 93 15.07 -3.19 -9.39
CA ILE A 93 14.53 -3.20 -8.03
C ILE A 93 13.65 -4.43 -7.90
N ARG A 94 13.85 -5.20 -6.81
CA ARG A 94 13.00 -6.34 -6.49
C ARG A 94 12.44 -6.19 -5.08
N GLN A 95 11.10 -6.18 -4.97
CA GLN A 95 10.41 -6.21 -3.68
C GLN A 95 9.98 -7.63 -3.33
N GLN A 96 10.22 -8.04 -2.07
CA GLN A 96 9.74 -9.26 -1.46
C GLN A 96 8.94 -8.89 -0.23
N THR A 97 7.65 -9.17 -0.24
CA THR A 97 6.74 -8.78 0.83
C THR A 97 5.38 -9.47 0.68
N ASP A 98 4.72 -9.73 1.80
CA ASP A 98 3.31 -10.09 1.89
C ASP A 98 2.47 -8.90 2.43
N TYR A 99 2.95 -7.67 2.24
CA TYR A 99 2.20 -6.47 2.58
C TYR A 99 0.90 -6.38 1.76
N PRO A 100 -0.26 -6.05 2.30
CA PRO A 100 -0.49 -5.44 3.62
C PRO A 100 -0.73 -6.43 4.79
N TRP A 101 -0.54 -7.72 4.59
CA TRP A 101 -0.79 -8.74 5.61
C TRP A 101 0.37 -8.91 6.59
N GLN A 102 1.59 -8.65 6.11
CA GLN A 102 2.81 -8.74 6.91
C GLN A 102 3.54 -7.38 6.95
N GLU A 103 4.23 -7.15 8.06
CA GLU A 103 4.91 -5.87 8.34
C GLU A 103 6.25 -5.70 7.62
N LYS A 104 6.81 -6.77 7.05
CA LYS A 104 8.17 -6.78 6.49
C LYS A 104 8.16 -6.55 4.99
N VAL A 105 9.04 -5.66 4.55
CA VAL A 105 9.33 -5.42 3.14
C VAL A 105 10.83 -5.49 2.94
N ARG A 106 11.29 -6.38 2.06
CA ARG A 106 12.68 -6.43 1.63
C ARG A 106 12.77 -5.94 0.19
N ILE A 107 13.75 -5.09 -0.07
CA ILE A 107 14.01 -4.52 -1.39
C ILE A 107 15.47 -4.78 -1.75
N ALA A 108 15.72 -5.52 -2.82
CA ALA A 108 17.03 -5.61 -3.44
C ALA A 108 17.20 -4.42 -4.41
N VAL A 109 18.37 -3.79 -4.36
CA VAL A 109 18.76 -2.68 -5.24
C VAL A 109 19.93 -3.16 -6.09
N GLU A 110 19.70 -3.28 -7.38
CA GLU A 110 20.63 -3.94 -8.31
C GLU A 110 21.00 -3.02 -9.49
N PRO A 111 21.86 -2.01 -9.29
CA PRO A 111 22.38 -1.22 -10.39
C PRO A 111 23.37 -2.05 -11.23
N GLU A 112 23.40 -1.84 -12.55
CA GLU A 112 24.38 -2.50 -13.44
C GLU A 112 25.82 -2.06 -13.14
N SER A 113 26.00 -0.81 -12.75
CA SER A 113 27.25 -0.25 -12.23
C SER A 113 27.00 0.50 -10.93
N GLU A 114 28.01 0.55 -10.05
CA GLU A 114 27.89 1.32 -8.81
C GLU A 114 27.53 2.78 -9.13
N ALA A 115 26.47 3.27 -8.51
CA ALA A 115 25.98 4.62 -8.74
C ALA A 115 25.39 5.26 -7.48
N ARG A 116 25.54 6.59 -7.36
CA ARG A 116 25.06 7.35 -6.21
C ARG A 116 23.68 7.97 -6.49
N PHE A 117 22.65 7.45 -5.82
CA PHE A 117 21.28 7.97 -5.89
C PHE A 117 20.55 7.79 -4.56
N ALA A 118 19.35 8.34 -4.47
CA ALA A 118 18.48 8.16 -3.33
C ALA A 118 17.42 7.07 -3.61
N VAL A 119 17.12 6.26 -2.59
CA VAL A 119 15.92 5.43 -2.55
C VAL A 119 15.01 5.99 -1.47
N ALA A 120 13.82 6.44 -1.85
CA ALA A 120 12.82 7.05 -0.99
C ALA A 120 11.68 6.06 -0.76
N LEU A 121 11.52 5.60 0.47
CA LEU A 121 10.56 4.59 0.89
C LEU A 121 9.39 5.25 1.62
N ARG A 122 8.17 5.02 1.18
CA ARG A 122 7.00 5.56 1.84
C ARG A 122 6.87 5.02 3.27
N VAL A 123 6.78 5.92 4.24
CA VAL A 123 6.40 5.60 5.62
C VAL A 123 4.94 6.05 5.80
N PRO A 124 3.97 5.12 5.88
CA PRO A 124 2.55 5.48 5.99
C PRO A 124 2.25 6.20 7.30
N GLY A 125 1.30 7.15 7.28
CA GLY A 125 0.93 7.92 8.47
C GLY A 125 0.34 7.09 9.62
N TRP A 126 -0.27 5.94 9.33
CA TRP A 126 -0.77 5.01 10.34
C TRP A 126 0.36 4.27 11.09
N CYS A 127 1.55 4.15 10.48
CA CYS A 127 2.62 3.34 11.04
C CYS A 127 3.40 4.11 12.11
N GLN A 128 3.30 3.66 13.34
CA GLN A 128 4.13 4.11 14.46
C GLN A 128 5.32 3.16 14.62
N GLY A 129 6.53 3.71 14.78
CA GLY A 129 7.72 2.90 15.06
C GLY A 129 8.27 2.12 13.87
N ALA A 130 8.15 2.64 12.63
CA ALA A 130 8.80 2.08 11.46
C ALA A 130 10.32 1.89 11.70
N ARG A 131 10.88 0.81 11.18
CA ARG A 131 12.31 0.49 11.29
C ARG A 131 12.90 0.23 9.92
N LEU A 132 14.08 0.77 9.67
CA LEU A 132 14.80 0.66 8.41
C LEU A 132 16.20 0.11 8.64
N ARG A 133 16.61 -0.81 7.79
CA ARG A 133 17.99 -1.30 7.72
C ARG A 133 18.47 -1.28 6.27
N VAL A 134 19.75 -1.01 6.08
CA VAL A 134 20.44 -1.14 4.80
C VAL A 134 21.61 -2.09 4.99
N ASN A 135 21.63 -3.17 4.25
CA ASN A 135 22.62 -4.25 4.40
C ASN A 135 22.73 -4.73 5.87
N GLY A 136 21.57 -4.91 6.52
CA GLY A 136 21.48 -5.31 7.92
C GLY A 136 21.78 -4.21 8.94
N LYS A 137 22.37 -3.07 8.54
CA LYS A 137 22.71 -1.96 9.45
C LYS A 137 21.51 -1.03 9.65
N PRO A 138 21.18 -0.67 10.90
CA PRO A 138 20.02 0.21 11.16
C PRO A 138 20.25 1.63 10.64
N VAL A 139 19.19 2.23 10.10
CA VAL A 139 19.14 3.62 9.65
C VAL A 139 18.17 4.40 10.54
N ARG A 140 18.60 5.53 11.07
CA ARG A 140 17.79 6.39 11.93
C ARG A 140 16.79 7.19 11.08
N LEU A 141 15.50 6.88 11.20
CA LEU A 141 14.44 7.50 10.40
C LEU A 141 14.24 8.98 10.71
N ALA A 142 14.41 9.42 11.96
CA ALA A 142 14.23 10.82 12.37
C ALA A 142 15.09 11.82 11.56
N GLY A 143 16.24 11.37 11.05
CA GLY A 143 17.15 12.20 10.25
C GLY A 143 16.92 12.15 8.74
N CYS A 144 16.15 11.18 8.23
CA CYS A 144 16.00 10.95 6.80
C CYS A 144 14.53 10.94 6.32
N THR A 145 13.55 11.13 7.21
CA THR A 145 12.13 11.16 6.82
C THR A 145 11.73 12.56 6.37
N ARG A 146 11.23 12.68 5.12
CA ARG A 146 10.74 13.93 4.53
C ARG A 146 9.44 13.66 3.78
N LYS A 147 8.40 14.45 4.06
CA LYS A 147 7.08 14.36 3.38
C LYS A 147 6.51 12.93 3.32
N GLY A 148 6.70 12.15 4.40
CA GLY A 148 6.23 10.76 4.48
C GLY A 148 7.12 9.72 3.78
N TYR A 149 8.35 10.09 3.39
CA TYR A 149 9.33 9.17 2.82
C TYR A 149 10.60 9.13 3.64
N ALA A 150 11.08 7.93 3.94
CA ALA A 150 12.44 7.71 4.43
C ALA A 150 13.39 7.70 3.23
N VAL A 151 14.29 8.68 3.16
CA VAL A 151 15.18 8.90 2.02
C VAL A 151 16.59 8.41 2.38
N VAL A 152 17.06 7.39 1.69
CA VAL A 152 18.39 6.83 1.85
C VAL A 152 19.23 7.19 0.62
N ARG A 153 20.19 8.10 0.77
CA ARG A 153 21.10 8.52 -0.30
C ARG A 153 22.51 7.95 -0.04
N ARG A 154 22.96 7.11 -0.95
CA ARG A 154 24.30 6.49 -0.90
C ARG A 154 24.77 6.03 -2.28
N ALA A 155 26.01 5.57 -2.39
CA ALA A 155 26.43 4.72 -3.49
C ALA A 155 25.79 3.35 -3.31
N TRP A 156 25.09 2.86 -4.32
CA TRP A 156 24.45 1.55 -4.37
C TRP A 156 25.23 0.63 -5.30
N ALA A 157 25.43 -0.61 -4.86
CA ALA A 157 26.07 -1.66 -5.65
C ALA A 157 25.12 -2.86 -5.77
N LYS A 158 25.38 -3.71 -6.75
CA LYS A 158 24.60 -4.94 -6.95
C LYS A 158 24.63 -5.81 -5.68
N GLY A 159 23.46 -6.25 -5.24
CA GLY A 159 23.28 -7.05 -4.03
C GLY A 159 22.99 -6.24 -2.77
N ASP A 160 22.99 -4.90 -2.84
CA ASP A 160 22.54 -4.07 -1.72
C ASP A 160 21.05 -4.33 -1.40
N THR A 161 20.73 -4.35 -0.11
CA THR A 161 19.39 -4.63 0.36
C THR A 161 18.89 -3.57 1.33
N ILE A 162 17.59 -3.33 1.28
CA ILE A 162 16.85 -2.50 2.23
C ILE A 162 15.80 -3.39 2.90
N ASP A 163 15.82 -3.44 4.23
CA ASP A 163 14.77 -4.07 5.03
C ASP A 163 13.97 -2.98 5.76
N LEU A 164 12.70 -2.85 5.39
CA LEU A 164 11.74 -1.96 6.04
C LEU A 164 10.77 -2.80 6.86
N THR A 165 10.56 -2.41 8.11
CA THR A 165 9.53 -3.00 8.97
C THR A 165 8.53 -1.93 9.34
N LEU A 166 7.26 -2.19 9.08
CA LEU A 166 6.10 -1.32 9.34
C LEU A 166 5.21 -2.02 10.39
N PRO A 167 5.46 -1.88 11.70
CA PRO A 167 4.65 -2.53 12.74
C PRO A 167 3.16 -2.30 12.53
N MET A 168 2.37 -3.37 12.66
CA MET A 168 0.92 -3.39 12.43
C MET A 168 0.18 -3.93 13.66
N PRO A 169 0.20 -3.23 14.80
CA PRO A 169 -0.66 -3.59 15.91
C PRO A 169 -2.14 -3.45 15.50
N VAL A 170 -3.01 -4.19 16.18
CA VAL A 170 -4.45 -3.96 16.06
C VAL A 170 -4.79 -2.74 16.89
N GLU A 171 -5.39 -1.74 16.26
CA GLU A 171 -5.78 -0.48 16.89
C GLU A 171 -7.30 -0.31 16.83
N ARG A 172 -7.87 0.22 17.91
CA ARG A 172 -9.27 0.65 17.94
C ARG A 172 -9.33 2.10 17.47
N VAL A 173 -10.14 2.35 16.45
CA VAL A 173 -10.31 3.67 15.84
C VAL A 173 -11.74 4.15 16.09
N GLU A 174 -11.87 5.36 16.58
CA GLU A 174 -13.14 6.04 16.78
C GLU A 174 -13.24 7.25 15.86
N ALA A 175 -14.43 7.50 15.33
CA ALA A 175 -14.67 8.67 14.50
C ALA A 175 -14.68 9.96 15.35
N ASN A 176 -14.43 11.10 14.69
CA ASN A 176 -14.61 12.39 15.33
C ASN A 176 -16.07 12.51 15.83
N PRO A 177 -16.31 12.95 17.10
CA PRO A 177 -17.66 13.05 17.67
C PRO A 177 -18.65 13.90 16.87
N ARG A 178 -18.17 14.76 15.95
CA ARG A 178 -19.03 15.53 15.02
C ARG A 178 -19.67 14.65 13.95
N VAL A 179 -19.15 13.44 13.72
CA VAL A 179 -19.74 12.45 12.81
C VAL A 179 -20.80 11.68 13.57
N ARG A 180 -22.00 12.23 13.66
CA ARG A 180 -23.11 11.71 14.49
C ARG A 180 -23.49 10.26 14.18
N MET A 181 -23.39 9.84 12.92
CA MET A 181 -23.75 8.48 12.48
C MET A 181 -22.81 7.42 13.04
N ASP A 182 -21.61 7.81 13.48
CA ASP A 182 -20.60 6.90 14.02
C ASP A 182 -20.43 7.03 15.54
N CYS A 183 -21.28 7.80 16.21
CA CYS A 183 -21.30 7.88 17.65
C CYS A 183 -21.55 6.51 18.28
N GLY A 184 -20.68 6.11 19.24
CA GLY A 184 -20.76 4.81 19.92
C GLY A 184 -20.29 3.62 19.06
N LYS A 185 -19.71 3.88 17.91
CA LYS A 185 -19.13 2.85 17.03
C LYS A 185 -17.60 2.93 17.05
N VAL A 186 -16.98 1.77 16.85
CA VAL A 186 -15.52 1.64 16.70
C VAL A 186 -15.22 0.80 15.46
N ALA A 187 -14.09 1.08 14.84
CA ALA A 187 -13.50 0.22 13.82
C ALA A 187 -12.21 -0.40 14.38
N LEU A 188 -11.84 -1.56 13.89
CA LEU A 188 -10.53 -2.14 14.14
C LEU A 188 -9.66 -1.89 12.92
N GLN A 189 -8.45 -1.40 13.15
CA GLN A 189 -7.46 -1.17 12.12
C GLN A 189 -6.22 -2.02 12.39
N ARG A 190 -5.70 -2.66 11.36
CA ARG A 190 -4.40 -3.31 11.40
C ARG A 190 -3.60 -2.91 10.16
N GLY A 191 -2.52 -2.18 10.38
CA GLY A 191 -1.78 -1.59 9.27
C GLY A 191 -2.66 -0.67 8.42
N PRO A 192 -2.67 -0.81 7.08
CA PRO A 192 -3.50 0.03 6.22
C PRO A 192 -4.96 -0.42 6.12
N ILE A 193 -5.34 -1.56 6.70
CA ILE A 193 -6.68 -2.16 6.53
C ILE A 193 -7.54 -1.88 7.75
N VAL A 194 -8.77 -1.44 7.49
CA VAL A 194 -9.85 -1.25 8.47
C VAL A 194 -10.83 -2.40 8.33
N TYR A 195 -11.25 -2.97 9.48
CA TYR A 195 -12.16 -4.10 9.62
C TYR A 195 -13.48 -3.68 10.25
#